data_51ef9846af93edc962217bfe841a2abc
#
_entry.id   51ef9846af93edc962217bfe841a2abc
#
_cell.length_a   1.000
_cell.length_b   1.000
_cell.length_c   1.000
_cell.angle_alpha   90.00
_cell.angle_beta   90.00
_cell.angle_gamma   90.00
#
_symmetry.space_group_name_H-M   'P 1'
#
loop_
_entity.id
_entity.type
_entity.pdbx_description
1 polymer ?
#
loop_
_entity_poly.entity_id
_entity_poly.type
_entity_poly.pdbx_seq_one_letter_code
_entity_poly.pdbx_strand_id
1 'polypeptide(L)'
;EQQKGPLGCDRQRSWSEDGKNGRLFVMFIALVMSSYLKYIWKSTALKKSFCSSLEILDEMSSISIVEHKGKARHITPFVGRQLEICEAFGFIVPDNCAPKYKSKKVKAKRPGRPPKARIISEEG
;
A
#
# COMPACT_ATOMS: atom_id res chain seq x y z
N GLU A 1 -18.96 -21.55 -20.48
CA GLU A 1 -18.65 -20.17 -19.99
C GLU A 1 -17.38 -20.23 -19.18
N GLN A 2 -16.31 -19.66 -19.74
CA GLN A 2 -14.95 -19.75 -19.18
C GLN A 2 -14.89 -18.90 -17.90
N GLN A 3 -14.56 -19.52 -16.78
CA GLN A 3 -14.30 -18.83 -15.53
C GLN A 3 -13.02 -17.99 -15.66
N LYS A 4 -13.16 -16.75 -16.12
CA LYS A 4 -12.10 -15.74 -16.05
C LYS A 4 -12.05 -15.22 -14.62
N GLY A 5 -11.35 -15.93 -13.76
CA GLY A 5 -11.14 -15.52 -12.38
C GLY A 5 -9.85 -14.72 -12.19
N PRO A 6 -9.70 -13.96 -11.08
CA PRO A 6 -8.52 -13.15 -10.78
C PRO A 6 -7.21 -13.96 -10.63
N LEU A 7 -7.30 -15.28 -10.63
CA LEU A 7 -6.15 -16.18 -10.50
C LEU A 7 -5.56 -16.65 -11.84
N GLY A 8 -6.07 -16.16 -12.99
CA GLY A 8 -5.50 -16.48 -14.30
C GLY A 8 -5.50 -17.96 -14.66
N CYS A 9 -6.54 -18.71 -14.23
CA CYS A 9 -6.64 -20.16 -14.41
C CYS A 9 -6.95 -20.62 -15.85
N ASP A 10 -7.20 -19.70 -16.75
CA ASP A 10 -7.72 -19.94 -18.09
C ASP A 10 -6.69 -20.51 -19.08
N ARG A 11 -5.39 -20.59 -18.72
CA ARG A 11 -4.37 -21.28 -19.53
C ARG A 11 -3.39 -22.05 -18.65
N GLN A 12 -3.62 -23.33 -18.47
CA GLN A 12 -2.65 -24.23 -17.88
C GLN A 12 -1.57 -24.58 -18.92
N ARG A 13 -0.41 -23.94 -18.85
CA ARG A 13 0.77 -24.25 -19.68
C ARG A 13 1.74 -25.17 -18.91
N SER A 14 1.24 -26.28 -18.43
CA SER A 14 2.08 -27.25 -17.74
C SER A 14 2.16 -28.52 -18.59
N TRP A 15 3.37 -28.94 -18.93
CA TRP A 15 3.64 -30.10 -19.79
C TRP A 15 3.76 -31.42 -19.00
N SER A 16 3.92 -31.35 -17.68
CA SER A 16 4.04 -32.51 -16.80
C SER A 16 2.90 -32.60 -15.79
N GLU A 17 2.56 -33.80 -15.35
CA GLU A 17 1.55 -34.04 -14.31
C GLU A 17 1.97 -33.40 -12.98
N ASP A 18 3.25 -33.48 -12.61
CA ASP A 18 3.77 -32.84 -11.39
C ASP A 18 3.64 -31.32 -11.43
N GLY A 19 3.88 -30.73 -12.60
CA GLY A 19 3.70 -29.28 -12.79
C GLY A 19 2.24 -28.85 -12.67
N LYS A 20 1.29 -29.68 -13.16
CA LYS A 20 -0.15 -29.43 -12.98
C LYS A 20 -0.56 -29.54 -11.52
N ASN A 21 -0.14 -30.60 -10.84
CA ASN A 21 -0.44 -30.82 -9.43
C ASN A 21 0.13 -29.72 -8.54
N GLY A 22 1.38 -29.30 -8.77
CA GLY A 22 2.00 -28.19 -8.06
C GLY A 22 1.23 -26.88 -8.26
N ARG A 23 0.78 -26.62 -9.48
CA ARG A 23 -0.01 -25.43 -9.78
C ARG A 23 -1.39 -25.45 -9.10
N LEU A 24 -2.07 -26.59 -9.16
CA LEU A 24 -3.36 -26.78 -8.48
C LEU A 24 -3.22 -26.58 -6.97
N PHE A 25 -2.14 -27.09 -6.39
CA PHE A 25 -1.86 -26.90 -4.97
C PHE A 25 -1.66 -25.42 -4.62
N VAL A 26 -0.84 -24.69 -5.38
CA VAL A 26 -0.64 -23.24 -5.18
C VAL A 26 -1.94 -22.46 -5.31
N MET A 27 -2.77 -22.81 -6.31
CA MET A 27 -4.08 -22.20 -6.50
C MET A 27 -5.02 -22.48 -5.33
N PHE A 28 -5.01 -23.70 -4.80
CA PHE A 28 -5.79 -24.06 -3.62
C PHE A 28 -5.38 -23.22 -2.40
N ILE A 29 -4.07 -23.11 -2.14
CA ILE A 29 -3.57 -22.25 -1.06
C ILE A 29 -3.97 -20.79 -1.26
N ALA A 30 -3.85 -20.26 -2.47
CA ALA A 30 -4.28 -18.90 -2.80
C ALA A 30 -5.78 -18.67 -2.55
N LEU A 31 -6.63 -19.67 -2.87
CA LEU A 31 -8.07 -19.60 -2.56
C LEU A 31 -8.35 -19.59 -1.07
N VAL A 32 -7.67 -20.44 -0.29
CA VAL A 32 -7.80 -20.47 1.17
C VAL A 32 -7.41 -19.11 1.77
N MET A 33 -6.26 -18.57 1.37
CA MET A 33 -5.77 -17.27 1.83
C MET A 33 -6.74 -16.15 1.45
N SER A 34 -7.23 -16.13 0.22
CA SER A 34 -8.20 -15.13 -0.26
C SER A 34 -9.53 -15.21 0.51
N SER A 35 -9.98 -16.42 0.83
CA SER A 35 -11.20 -16.63 1.62
C SER A 35 -11.04 -16.15 3.05
N TYR A 36 -9.88 -16.41 3.66
CA TYR A 36 -9.54 -15.92 4.99
C TYR A 36 -9.45 -14.39 5.02
N LEU A 37 -8.80 -13.79 4.04
CA LEU A 37 -8.71 -12.33 3.90
C LEU A 37 -10.10 -11.69 3.80
N LYS A 38 -10.99 -12.28 2.98
CA LYS A 38 -12.39 -11.83 2.85
C LYS A 38 -13.15 -11.97 4.16
N TYR A 39 -12.91 -13.05 4.91
CA TYR A 39 -13.54 -13.26 6.20
C TYR A 39 -13.12 -12.17 7.20
N ILE A 40 -11.82 -11.91 7.37
CA ILE A 40 -11.32 -10.86 8.25
C ILE A 40 -11.85 -9.49 7.83
N TRP A 41 -11.78 -9.15 6.53
CA TRP A 41 -12.32 -7.89 6.03
C TRP A 41 -13.81 -7.68 6.38
N LYS A 42 -14.62 -8.75 6.29
CA LYS A 42 -16.05 -8.67 6.62
C LYS A 42 -16.33 -8.60 8.11
N SER A 43 -15.53 -9.27 8.94
CA SER A 43 -15.74 -9.41 10.39
C SER A 43 -15.14 -8.25 11.20
N THR A 44 -14.26 -7.45 10.60
CA THR A 44 -13.56 -6.35 11.28
C THR A 44 -14.05 -4.98 10.81
N ALA A 45 -13.57 -3.93 11.48
CA ALA A 45 -13.83 -2.53 11.08
C ALA A 45 -13.22 -2.16 9.71
N LEU A 46 -12.34 -3.00 9.16
CA LEU A 46 -11.70 -2.78 7.85
C LEU A 46 -12.71 -2.57 6.72
N LYS A 47 -13.91 -3.13 6.82
CA LYS A 47 -14.99 -2.89 5.83
C LYS A 47 -15.35 -1.41 5.69
N LYS A 48 -15.12 -0.59 6.72
CA LYS A 48 -15.37 0.86 6.67
C LYS A 48 -14.26 1.63 5.98
N SER A 49 -13.01 1.14 6.11
CA SER A 49 -11.81 1.80 5.59
C SER A 49 -11.43 1.32 4.19
N PHE A 50 -11.87 0.12 3.80
CA PHE A 50 -11.50 -0.53 2.53
C PHE A 50 -12.74 -1.03 1.79
N CYS A 51 -12.85 -0.71 0.50
CA CYS A 51 -13.98 -1.12 -0.34
C CYS A 51 -13.94 -2.61 -0.68
N SER A 52 -12.76 -3.20 -0.72
CA SER A 52 -12.57 -4.62 -1.06
C SER A 52 -11.37 -5.25 -0.35
N SER A 53 -11.36 -6.59 -0.31
CA SER A 53 -10.21 -7.33 0.20
C SER A 53 -8.96 -7.20 -0.69
N LEU A 54 -9.11 -6.88 -1.97
CA LEU A 54 -7.99 -6.63 -2.88
C LEU A 54 -7.30 -5.32 -2.56
N GLU A 55 -8.04 -4.28 -2.18
CA GLU A 55 -7.48 -2.99 -1.76
C GLU A 55 -6.56 -3.15 -0.54
N ILE A 56 -6.88 -4.09 0.37
CA ILE A 56 -6.01 -4.43 1.50
C ILE A 56 -4.66 -4.98 1.00
N LEU A 57 -4.68 -5.85 -0.01
CA LEU A 57 -3.45 -6.41 -0.59
C LEU A 57 -2.62 -5.33 -1.30
N ASP A 58 -3.27 -4.44 -2.04
CA ASP A 58 -2.60 -3.32 -2.72
C ASP A 58 -1.94 -2.39 -1.71
N GLU A 59 -2.63 -2.04 -0.62
CA GLU A 59 -2.09 -1.20 0.45
C GLU A 59 -0.88 -1.85 1.11
N MET A 60 -0.94 -3.15 1.41
CA MET A 60 0.17 -3.90 2.01
C MET A 60 1.33 -4.11 1.03
N SER A 61 1.09 -4.19 -0.27
CA SER A 61 2.13 -4.35 -1.30
C SER A 61 3.03 -3.11 -1.43
N SER A 62 2.59 -1.96 -0.95
CA SER A 62 3.37 -0.72 -0.94
C SER A 62 4.50 -0.72 0.11
N ILE A 63 4.48 -1.68 1.06
CA ILE A 63 5.53 -1.83 2.06
C ILE A 63 6.77 -2.44 1.41
N SER A 64 7.90 -1.76 1.54
CA SER A 64 9.15 -2.14 0.92
C SER A 64 10.26 -2.28 1.94
N ILE A 65 11.21 -3.16 1.67
CA ILE A 65 12.46 -3.26 2.41
C ILE A 65 13.53 -2.47 1.68
N VAL A 66 14.10 -1.49 2.35
CA VAL A 66 15.19 -0.68 1.81
C VAL A 66 16.51 -1.22 2.33
N GLU A 67 17.39 -1.60 1.42
CA GLU A 67 18.71 -2.12 1.72
C GLU A 67 19.78 -1.19 1.11
N HIS A 68 20.68 -0.70 1.94
CA HIS A 68 21.83 0.08 1.51
C HIS A 68 23.11 -0.71 1.81
N LYS A 69 24.09 -0.66 0.90
CA LYS A 69 25.40 -1.29 1.12
C LYS A 69 25.99 -0.84 2.47
N GLY A 70 26.28 -1.80 3.35
CA GLY A 70 26.93 -1.54 4.64
C GLY A 70 26.02 -0.95 5.74
N LYS A 71 24.70 -0.89 5.53
CA LYS A 71 23.74 -0.43 6.53
C LYS A 71 22.71 -1.51 6.85
N ALA A 72 22.09 -1.40 8.02
CA ALA A 72 20.98 -2.28 8.40
C ALA A 72 19.80 -2.11 7.44
N ARG A 73 19.10 -3.22 7.17
CA ARG A 73 17.86 -3.22 6.39
C ARG A 73 16.79 -2.46 7.18
N HIS A 74 16.07 -1.58 6.49
CA HIS A 74 14.96 -0.84 7.05
C HIS A 74 13.68 -1.18 6.29
N ILE A 75 12.59 -1.34 7.03
CA ILE A 75 11.26 -1.44 6.43
C ILE A 75 10.70 -0.02 6.31
N THR A 76 10.00 0.27 5.21
CA THR A 76 9.32 1.57 5.06
C THR A 76 8.35 1.79 6.22
N PRO A 77 8.21 3.04 6.75
CA PRO A 77 7.33 3.31 7.86
C PRO A 77 5.88 3.00 7.49
N PHE A 78 5.17 2.34 8.40
CA PHE A 78 3.77 2.01 8.21
C PHE A 78 2.89 3.27 8.25
N VAL A 79 1.98 3.39 7.29
CA VAL A 79 0.97 4.45 7.24
C VAL A 79 -0.24 4.05 8.10
N GLY A 80 -1.09 5.01 8.47
CA GLY A 80 -2.25 4.75 9.33
C GLY A 80 -3.15 3.60 8.86
N ARG A 81 -3.46 3.53 7.55
CA ARG A 81 -4.26 2.44 6.96
C ARG A 81 -3.58 1.07 7.07
N GLN A 82 -2.27 1.00 6.92
CA GLN A 82 -1.48 -0.22 7.08
C GLN A 82 -1.45 -0.69 8.53
N LEU A 83 -1.41 0.25 9.49
CA LEU A 83 -1.51 -0.07 10.91
C LEU A 83 -2.87 -0.64 11.28
N GLU A 84 -3.97 -0.12 10.73
CA GLU A 84 -5.31 -0.67 10.90
C GLU A 84 -5.40 -2.13 10.39
N ILE A 85 -4.75 -2.42 9.26
CA ILE A 85 -4.67 -3.78 8.73
C ILE A 85 -3.89 -4.68 9.69
N CYS A 86 -2.71 -4.24 10.14
CA CYS A 86 -1.89 -5.01 11.07
C CYS A 86 -2.63 -5.32 12.37
N GLU A 87 -3.35 -4.36 12.92
CA GLU A 87 -4.15 -4.54 14.13
C GLU A 87 -5.29 -5.55 13.92
N ALA A 88 -6.03 -5.43 12.81
CA ALA A 88 -7.13 -6.33 12.49
C ALA A 88 -6.70 -7.79 12.27
N PHE A 89 -5.48 -8.00 11.74
CA PHE A 89 -4.90 -9.34 11.55
C PHE A 89 -4.07 -9.82 12.74
N GLY A 90 -3.84 -8.98 13.74
CA GLY A 90 -2.99 -9.29 14.88
C GLY A 90 -1.50 -9.37 14.54
N PHE A 91 -1.06 -8.68 13.48
CA PHE A 91 0.34 -8.62 13.11
C PHE A 91 1.11 -7.65 13.99
N ILE A 92 2.30 -8.08 14.43
CA ILE A 92 3.23 -7.23 15.17
C ILE A 92 4.04 -6.42 14.18
N VAL A 93 3.99 -5.09 14.32
CA VAL A 93 4.81 -4.19 13.49
C VAL A 93 6.27 -4.32 13.92
N PRO A 94 7.21 -4.57 12.99
CA PRO A 94 8.64 -4.73 13.31
C PRO A 94 9.27 -3.43 13.84
N ASP A 95 10.16 -3.54 14.82
CA ASP A 95 10.83 -2.39 15.42
C ASP A 95 11.85 -1.70 14.49
N ASN A 96 12.28 -2.38 13.43
CA ASN A 96 13.22 -1.86 12.44
C ASN A 96 12.56 -1.02 11.33
N CYS A 97 11.36 -0.51 11.57
CA CYS A 97 10.73 0.46 10.66
C CYS A 97 11.50 1.78 10.68
N ALA A 98 11.73 2.33 9.49
CA ALA A 98 12.34 3.66 9.38
C ALA A 98 11.48 4.70 10.12
N PRO A 99 12.09 5.65 10.83
CA PRO A 99 11.34 6.69 11.52
C PRO A 99 10.52 7.50 10.51
N LYS A 100 9.27 7.80 10.85
CA LYS A 100 8.41 8.64 10.00
C LYS A 100 9.13 9.96 9.73
N TYR A 101 9.43 10.24 8.47
CA TYR A 101 10.00 11.52 8.06
C TYR A 101 8.96 12.62 8.36
N LYS A 102 9.20 13.39 9.42
CA LYS A 102 8.44 14.61 9.66
C LYS A 102 8.91 15.64 8.64
N SER A 103 8.23 15.74 7.52
CA SER A 103 8.46 16.84 6.58
C SER A 103 8.30 18.14 7.37
N LYS A 104 9.41 18.87 7.58
CA LYS A 104 9.34 20.25 8.05
C LYS A 104 8.50 20.97 7.02
N LYS A 105 7.28 21.39 7.39
CA LYS A 105 6.47 22.29 6.55
C LYS A 105 7.33 23.53 6.34
N VAL A 106 8.01 23.58 5.19
CA VAL A 106 8.66 24.80 4.74
C VAL A 106 7.50 25.78 4.55
N LYS A 107 7.36 26.70 5.51
CA LYS A 107 6.43 27.81 5.36
C LYS A 107 6.89 28.55 4.11
N ALA A 108 6.20 28.35 2.99
CA ALA A 108 6.42 29.13 1.79
C ALA A 108 6.31 30.60 2.19
N LYS A 109 7.45 31.29 2.17
CA LYS A 109 7.51 32.74 2.35
C LYS A 109 6.66 33.33 1.24
N ARG A 110 5.48 33.85 1.57
CA ARG A 110 4.62 34.50 0.58
C ARG A 110 5.46 35.60 -0.07
N PRO A 111 5.57 35.66 -1.41
CA PRO A 111 6.27 36.73 -2.08
C PRO A 111 5.64 38.05 -1.61
N GLY A 112 6.48 38.96 -1.13
CA GLY A 112 6.05 40.26 -0.66
C GLY A 112 5.26 40.98 -1.72
N ARG A 113 4.15 41.59 -1.32
CA ARG A 113 3.31 42.43 -2.19
C ARG A 113 4.20 43.51 -2.81
N PRO A 114 4.22 43.69 -4.15
CA PRO A 114 5.01 44.73 -4.78
C PRO A 114 4.61 46.10 -4.22
N PRO A 115 5.55 47.01 -4.02
CA PRO A 115 5.24 48.34 -3.51
C PRO A 115 4.32 49.06 -4.48
N LYS A 116 3.22 49.67 -3.95
CA LYS A 116 2.32 50.49 -4.73
C LYS A 116 3.11 51.64 -5.33
N ALA A 117 3.13 51.73 -6.67
CA ALA A 117 3.66 52.87 -7.38
C ALA A 117 2.91 54.15 -6.89
N ARG A 118 3.67 55.12 -6.36
CA ARG A 118 3.15 56.46 -6.08
C ARG A 118 2.94 57.14 -7.42
N ILE A 119 1.70 57.43 -7.74
CA ILE A 119 1.35 58.32 -8.85
C ILE A 119 1.74 59.70 -8.36
N ILE A 120 2.81 60.25 -8.92
CA ILE A 120 3.13 61.68 -8.78
C ILE A 120 2.23 62.40 -9.78
N SER A 121 1.21 63.05 -9.27
CA SER A 121 0.45 64.04 -10.03
C SER A 121 1.31 65.29 -10.13
N GLU A 122 1.91 65.51 -11.31
CA GLU A 122 2.42 66.82 -11.69
C GLU A 122 1.24 67.68 -12.09
N GLU A 123 0.87 68.60 -11.21
CA GLU A 123 0.17 69.81 -11.59
C GLU A 123 1.21 70.86 -11.98
N GLY A 124 1.15 71.27 -13.23
CA GLY A 124 1.81 72.45 -13.76
C GLY A 124 0.91 73.11 -14.81
#